data_a0477c5072328e7778ed1a8172177eba
#
_entry.id   a0477c5072328e7778ed1a8172177eba
#
_cell.length_a   1.000
_cell.length_b   1.000
_cell.length_c   1.000
_cell.angle_alpha   90.00
_cell.angle_beta   90.00
_cell.angle_gamma   90.00
#
_symmetry.space_group_name_H-M   'P 1'
#
loop_
_entity.id
_entity.type
_entity.pdbx_description
1 polymer ?
#
loop_
_entity_poly.entity_id
_entity_poly.type
_entity_poly.pdbx_seq_one_letter_code
_entity_poly.pdbx_strand_id
1 'polypeptide(L)'
;SSSWVKYIEFLDLFLKTTSTNIKSNLVIKGYHHDYGWDYTQILKRKYPTISIYNDDKAFGQLVNTYKLNIITYNGTSLLQSLSSGNPTMILWDSSIWRMSTISKKYFKLLQDCKILFDDVRKASIHLDNIYDDIDSWWNQSNLQKNLKIFNDNFSRNTNQFDEELIR
;
A
#
# COMPACT_ATOMS: atom_id res chain seq x y z
N SER A 1 2.07 21.96 4.33
CA SER A 1 3.10 22.02 3.28
C SER A 1 2.49 21.62 1.94
N SER A 2 3.09 22.07 0.83
CA SER A 2 2.58 21.76 -0.53
C SER A 2 2.53 20.25 -0.83
N SER A 3 3.42 19.46 -0.24
CA SER A 3 3.46 18.00 -0.41
C SER A 3 2.25 17.31 0.20
N TRP A 4 1.72 17.83 1.30
CA TRP A 4 0.53 17.26 1.93
C TRP A 4 -0.72 17.51 1.09
N VAL A 5 -0.90 18.70 0.54
CA VAL A 5 -2.03 19.00 -0.34
C VAL A 5 -2.01 18.05 -1.55
N LYS A 6 -0.85 17.89 -2.19
CA LYS A 6 -0.67 16.94 -3.30
C LYS A 6 -1.01 15.51 -2.90
N TYR A 7 -0.60 15.08 -1.71
CA TYR A 7 -0.93 13.74 -1.22
C TYR A 7 -2.44 13.53 -1.06
N ILE A 8 -3.16 14.52 -0.49
CA ILE A 8 -4.62 14.45 -0.36
C ILE A 8 -5.31 14.47 -1.73
N GLU A 9 -4.83 15.30 -2.67
CA GLU A 9 -5.35 15.33 -4.05
C GLU A 9 -5.14 13.99 -4.77
N PHE A 10 -3.99 13.35 -4.54
CA PHE A 10 -3.67 12.03 -5.08
C PHE A 10 -4.63 10.95 -4.53
N LEU A 11 -4.86 10.93 -3.22
CA LEU A 11 -5.84 10.02 -2.58
C LEU A 11 -7.28 10.32 -3.07
N ASP A 12 -7.65 11.59 -3.16
CA ASP A 12 -8.95 12.00 -3.65
C ASP A 12 -9.19 11.54 -5.09
N LEU A 13 -8.19 11.66 -5.95
CA LEU A 13 -8.28 11.18 -7.33
C LEU A 13 -8.44 9.66 -7.38
N PHE A 14 -7.70 8.91 -6.56
CA PHE A 14 -7.86 7.47 -6.44
C PHE A 14 -9.30 7.10 -6.05
N LEU A 15 -9.84 7.72 -5.00
CA LEU A 15 -11.19 7.46 -4.53
C LEU A 15 -12.26 7.86 -5.55
N LYS A 16 -12.05 8.94 -6.32
CA LYS A 16 -12.96 9.34 -7.40
C LYS A 16 -13.01 8.31 -8.52
N THR A 17 -11.87 7.73 -8.86
CA THR A 17 -11.75 6.79 -9.99
C THR A 17 -12.09 5.35 -9.62
N THR A 18 -12.08 5.00 -8.34
CA THR A 18 -12.45 3.67 -7.83
C THR A 18 -13.97 3.47 -7.90
N SER A 19 -14.42 2.28 -8.30
CA SER A 19 -15.84 1.93 -8.39
C SER A 19 -16.58 2.05 -7.05
N THR A 20 -17.89 2.28 -7.10
CA THR A 20 -18.70 2.44 -5.88
C THR A 20 -18.74 1.16 -5.05
N ASN A 21 -18.78 0.00 -5.70
CA ASN A 21 -18.74 -1.30 -5.02
C ASN A 21 -17.47 -1.47 -4.19
N ILE A 22 -16.31 -1.16 -4.76
CA ILE A 22 -15.03 -1.23 -4.04
C ILE A 22 -14.99 -0.20 -2.91
N LYS A 23 -15.42 1.05 -3.17
CA LYS A 23 -15.44 2.10 -2.14
C LYS A 23 -16.25 1.72 -0.91
N SER A 24 -17.37 1.03 -1.05
CA SER A 24 -18.20 0.59 0.08
C SER A 24 -17.52 -0.47 0.96
N ASN A 25 -16.49 -1.14 0.43
CA ASN A 25 -15.69 -2.13 1.15
C ASN A 25 -14.32 -1.60 1.60
N LEU A 26 -14.02 -0.33 1.32
CA LEU A 26 -12.76 0.29 1.77
C LEU A 26 -12.83 0.67 3.24
N VAL A 27 -11.74 0.34 3.96
CA VAL A 27 -11.48 0.81 5.31
C VAL A 27 -10.20 1.63 5.29
N ILE A 28 -10.29 2.91 5.63
CA ILE A 28 -9.14 3.80 5.71
C ILE A 28 -8.59 3.81 7.13
N LYS A 29 -7.34 3.40 7.28
CA LYS A 29 -6.57 3.60 8.51
C LYS A 29 -5.72 4.87 8.36
N GLY A 30 -6.07 5.88 9.14
CA GLY A 30 -5.28 7.11 9.23
C GLY A 30 -3.94 6.89 9.95
N TYR A 31 -3.06 7.88 9.86
CA TYR A 31 -1.87 7.93 10.70
C TYR A 31 -2.29 8.10 12.16
N HIS A 32 -1.58 7.45 13.08
CA HIS A 32 -1.96 7.41 14.51
C HIS A 32 -1.85 8.76 15.21
N HIS A 33 -1.05 9.70 14.69
CA HIS A 33 -1.03 11.09 15.17
C HIS A 33 -1.77 11.98 14.16
N ASP A 34 -2.85 12.59 14.63
CA ASP A 34 -3.45 13.69 13.90
C ASP A 34 -2.67 14.98 14.22
N TYR A 35 -1.97 15.48 13.20
CA TYR A 35 -1.28 16.78 13.29
C TYR A 35 -2.23 17.98 13.13
N GLY A 36 -3.51 17.82 13.46
CA GLY A 36 -4.56 18.82 13.30
C GLY A 36 -5.07 18.95 11.85
N TRP A 37 -4.87 17.93 11.04
CA TRP A 37 -5.23 17.97 9.62
C TRP A 37 -6.52 17.22 9.31
N ASP A 38 -6.99 16.39 10.24
CA ASP A 38 -8.29 15.69 10.24
C ASP A 38 -8.71 15.11 8.87
N TYR A 39 -7.69 14.64 8.09
CA TYR A 39 -7.94 14.26 6.69
C TYR A 39 -8.87 13.05 6.56
N THR A 40 -8.87 12.14 7.52
CA THR A 40 -9.77 10.99 7.53
C THR A 40 -11.23 11.43 7.63
N GLN A 41 -11.52 12.44 8.44
CA GLN A 41 -12.86 13.01 8.56
C GLN A 41 -13.25 13.81 7.31
N ILE A 42 -12.27 14.49 6.69
CA ILE A 42 -12.50 15.16 5.39
C ILE A 42 -12.88 14.14 4.33
N LEU A 43 -12.16 13.02 4.24
CA LEU A 43 -12.47 11.93 3.31
C LEU A 43 -13.81 11.28 3.64
N LYS A 44 -14.12 11.03 4.91
CA LYS A 44 -15.40 10.47 5.34
C LYS A 44 -16.58 11.35 4.96
N ARG A 45 -16.47 12.67 5.14
CA ARG A 45 -17.51 13.62 4.72
C ARG A 45 -17.72 13.62 3.21
N LYS A 46 -16.63 13.53 2.44
CA LYS A 46 -16.69 13.50 0.97
C LYS A 46 -17.14 12.16 0.39
N TYR A 47 -16.80 11.07 1.06
CA TYR A 47 -17.11 9.69 0.68
C TYR A 47 -17.78 8.94 1.83
N PRO A 48 -19.09 9.18 2.07
CA PRO A 48 -19.78 8.65 3.25
C PRO A 48 -19.83 7.12 3.36
N THR A 49 -19.70 6.42 2.23
CA THR A 49 -19.69 4.94 2.16
C THR A 49 -18.40 4.32 2.68
N ILE A 50 -17.30 5.08 2.73
CA ILE A 50 -16.00 4.58 3.20
C ILE A 50 -16.02 4.44 4.71
N SER A 51 -15.46 3.34 5.22
CA SER A 51 -15.25 3.14 6.65
C SER A 51 -13.92 3.72 7.09
N ILE A 52 -13.89 4.33 8.29
CA ILE A 52 -12.66 4.79 8.94
C ILE A 52 -12.34 3.81 10.07
N TYR A 53 -11.10 3.35 10.12
CA TYR A 53 -10.62 2.50 11.21
C TYR A 53 -10.34 3.36 12.46
N ASN A 54 -11.07 3.11 13.53
CA ASN A 54 -11.08 3.94 14.74
C ASN A 54 -10.41 3.26 15.96
N ASP A 55 -9.69 2.15 15.76
CA ASP A 55 -8.98 1.47 16.85
C ASP A 55 -7.48 1.81 16.81
N ASP A 56 -6.80 1.75 17.94
CA ASP A 56 -5.38 2.10 18.11
C ASP A 56 -4.40 1.00 17.67
N LYS A 57 -4.88 -0.14 17.15
CA LYS A 57 -4.00 -1.22 16.69
C LYS A 57 -3.01 -0.73 15.66
N ALA A 58 -1.75 -1.10 15.85
CA ALA A 58 -0.70 -0.85 14.85
C ALA A 58 -1.00 -1.59 13.54
N PHE A 59 -0.53 -1.05 12.40
CA PHE A 59 -0.74 -1.68 11.09
C PHE A 59 -0.28 -3.13 11.04
N GLY A 60 0.87 -3.47 11.65
CA GLY A 60 1.38 -4.83 11.70
C GLY A 60 0.43 -5.86 12.34
N GLN A 61 -0.46 -5.42 13.24
CA GLN A 61 -1.50 -6.28 13.83
C GLN A 61 -2.71 -6.48 12.91
N LEU A 62 -2.85 -5.62 11.89
CA LEU A 62 -3.96 -5.61 10.95
C LEU A 62 -3.59 -6.15 9.57
N VAL A 63 -2.30 -6.33 9.31
CA VAL A 63 -1.77 -6.60 7.97
C VAL A 63 -2.43 -7.80 7.28
N ASN A 64 -2.86 -8.81 8.03
CA ASN A 64 -3.54 -10.00 7.54
C ASN A 64 -5.06 -10.01 7.78
N THR A 65 -5.64 -8.87 8.21
CA THR A 65 -7.08 -8.80 8.54
C THR A 65 -7.94 -8.63 7.29
N TYR A 66 -7.40 -7.97 6.27
CA TYR A 66 -8.12 -7.63 5.04
C TYR A 66 -7.60 -8.44 3.85
N LYS A 67 -8.44 -8.67 2.85
CA LYS A 67 -8.08 -9.41 1.63
C LYS A 67 -7.00 -8.71 0.79
N LEU A 68 -6.91 -7.38 0.88
CA LEU A 68 -5.95 -6.57 0.16
C LEU A 68 -5.56 -5.37 1.00
N ASN A 69 -4.26 -5.11 1.08
CA ASN A 69 -3.73 -3.87 1.64
C ASN A 69 -3.42 -2.88 0.52
N ILE A 70 -3.85 -1.64 0.67
CA ILE A 70 -3.49 -0.55 -0.24
C ILE A 70 -2.63 0.45 0.54
N ILE A 71 -1.34 0.47 0.25
CA ILE A 71 -0.35 1.29 0.94
C ILE A 71 -0.13 2.57 0.13
N THR A 72 -0.36 3.72 0.75
CA THR A 72 -0.27 5.04 0.09
C THR A 72 0.86 5.90 0.63
N TYR A 73 1.69 5.33 1.51
CA TYR A 73 2.70 6.05 2.27
C TYR A 73 4.01 5.27 2.30
N ASN A 74 5.14 5.98 2.14
CA ASN A 74 6.48 5.40 2.23
C ASN A 74 6.93 5.28 3.69
N GLY A 75 6.68 4.13 4.29
CA GLY A 75 7.02 3.85 5.68
C GLY A 75 7.16 2.36 5.96
N THR A 76 7.31 2.02 7.23
CA THR A 76 7.43 0.62 7.68
C THR A 76 6.24 -0.25 7.29
N SER A 77 5.03 0.33 7.19
CA SER A 77 3.82 -0.38 6.76
C SER A 77 3.93 -0.96 5.35
N LEU A 78 4.69 -0.32 4.44
CA LEU A 78 4.96 -0.85 3.10
C LEU A 78 5.74 -2.16 3.20
N LEU A 79 6.84 -2.17 3.94
CA LEU A 79 7.67 -3.37 4.12
C LEU A 79 6.94 -4.46 4.89
N GLN A 80 6.20 -4.09 5.95
CA GLN A 80 5.38 -5.02 6.72
C GLN A 80 4.32 -5.69 5.84
N SER A 81 3.66 -4.93 4.97
CA SER A 81 2.64 -5.48 4.06
C SER A 81 3.25 -6.44 3.05
N LEU A 82 4.33 -6.05 2.36
CA LEU A 82 4.97 -6.89 1.35
C LEU A 82 5.60 -8.16 1.94
N SER A 83 6.12 -8.10 3.17
CA SER A 83 6.73 -9.27 3.85
C SER A 83 5.71 -10.19 4.53
N SER A 84 4.49 -9.73 4.77
CA SER A 84 3.45 -10.53 5.41
C SER A 84 2.90 -11.65 4.53
N GLY A 85 3.10 -11.58 3.21
CA GLY A 85 2.48 -12.46 2.23
C GLY A 85 1.04 -12.09 1.87
N ASN A 86 0.43 -11.09 2.53
CA ASN A 86 -0.92 -10.63 2.20
C ASN A 86 -0.93 -9.81 0.90
N PRO A 87 -1.95 -9.97 0.04
CA PRO A 87 -2.09 -9.17 -1.17
C PRO A 87 -1.94 -7.67 -0.90
N THR A 88 -1.08 -7.01 -1.69
CA THR A 88 -0.70 -5.62 -1.43
C THR A 88 -0.61 -4.84 -2.73
N MET A 89 -1.28 -3.69 -2.79
CA MET A 89 -1.07 -2.65 -3.79
C MET A 89 -0.39 -1.44 -3.15
N ILE A 90 0.45 -0.76 -3.92
CA ILE A 90 1.15 0.44 -3.48
C ILE A 90 0.80 1.58 -4.42
N LEU A 91 0.29 2.67 -3.87
CA LEU A 91 0.09 3.94 -4.59
C LEU A 91 1.27 4.86 -4.25
N TRP A 92 2.08 5.19 -5.25
CA TRP A 92 3.34 5.89 -5.06
C TRP A 92 3.42 7.15 -5.91
N ASP A 93 3.16 8.29 -5.32
CA ASP A 93 3.39 9.56 -6.01
C ASP A 93 4.89 9.87 -6.04
N SER A 94 5.51 9.70 -7.21
CA SER A 94 6.94 9.95 -7.44
C SER A 94 7.33 11.42 -7.27
N SER A 95 6.38 12.36 -7.31
CA SER A 95 6.62 13.79 -7.04
C SER A 95 6.81 14.07 -5.54
N ILE A 96 6.27 13.21 -4.69
CA ILE A 96 6.35 13.30 -3.22
C ILE A 96 7.45 12.38 -2.69
N TRP A 97 7.50 11.14 -3.15
CA TRP A 97 8.41 10.11 -2.65
C TRP A 97 9.51 9.81 -3.65
N ARG A 98 10.71 10.35 -3.41
CA ARG A 98 11.86 10.11 -4.27
C ARG A 98 12.54 8.79 -3.92
N MET A 99 12.85 8.00 -4.94
CA MET A 99 13.64 6.78 -4.80
C MET A 99 15.12 7.04 -5.06
N SER A 100 16.00 6.37 -4.32
CA SER A 100 17.41 6.35 -4.65
C SER A 100 17.65 5.60 -5.96
N THR A 101 18.75 5.91 -6.65
CA THR A 101 19.13 5.22 -7.89
C THR A 101 19.29 3.72 -7.69
N ILE A 102 19.80 3.31 -6.53
CA ILE A 102 20.03 1.89 -6.19
C ILE A 102 18.71 1.14 -6.02
N SER A 103 17.70 1.77 -5.38
CA SER A 103 16.41 1.13 -5.13
C SER A 103 15.49 1.08 -6.35
N LYS A 104 15.67 1.97 -7.33
CA LYS A 104 14.80 2.05 -8.52
C LYS A 104 14.60 0.70 -9.22
N LYS A 105 15.66 -0.10 -9.38
CA LYS A 105 15.57 -1.40 -10.05
C LYS A 105 14.63 -2.38 -9.32
N TYR A 106 14.60 -2.35 -7.99
CA TYR A 106 13.75 -3.22 -7.18
C TYR A 106 12.29 -2.75 -7.18
N PHE A 107 12.06 -1.44 -7.08
CA PHE A 107 10.72 -0.88 -7.19
C PHE A 107 10.14 -1.08 -8.60
N LYS A 108 10.99 -1.12 -9.63
CA LYS A 108 10.57 -1.47 -11.00
C LYS A 108 10.00 -2.89 -11.06
N LEU A 109 10.54 -3.86 -10.32
CA LEU A 109 9.98 -5.21 -10.24
C LEU A 109 8.54 -5.19 -9.71
N LEU A 110 8.26 -4.34 -8.72
CA LEU A 110 6.91 -4.19 -8.17
C LEU A 110 5.95 -3.52 -9.17
N GLN A 111 6.44 -2.56 -9.96
CA GLN A 111 5.65 -1.95 -11.05
C GLN A 111 5.30 -2.96 -12.14
N ASP A 112 6.28 -3.76 -12.57
CA ASP A 112 6.12 -4.76 -13.63
C ASP A 112 5.09 -5.85 -13.27
N CYS A 113 4.94 -6.13 -11.96
CA CYS A 113 3.94 -7.06 -11.41
C CYS A 113 2.61 -6.38 -11.03
N LYS A 114 2.44 -5.09 -11.28
CA LYS A 114 1.25 -4.32 -10.90
C LYS A 114 0.99 -4.32 -9.39
N ILE A 115 2.05 -4.42 -8.59
CA ILE A 115 2.00 -4.18 -7.15
C ILE A 115 2.09 -2.68 -6.88
N LEU A 116 2.97 -1.95 -7.59
CA LEU A 116 3.21 -0.53 -7.41
C LEU A 116 2.70 0.29 -8.61
N PHE A 117 1.99 1.38 -8.30
CA PHE A 117 1.44 2.31 -9.27
C PHE A 117 1.83 3.74 -8.91
N ASP A 118 2.31 4.48 -9.90
CA ASP A 118 2.54 5.92 -9.87
C ASP A 118 1.38 6.72 -10.50
N ASP A 119 0.45 6.03 -11.13
CA ASP A 119 -0.77 6.57 -11.72
C ASP A 119 -2.00 5.93 -11.03
N VAL A 120 -2.76 6.75 -10.31
CA VAL A 120 -3.93 6.31 -9.55
C VAL A 120 -5.06 5.79 -10.44
N ARG A 121 -5.18 6.26 -11.68
CA ARG A 121 -6.20 5.76 -12.61
C ARG A 121 -5.88 4.35 -13.06
N LYS A 122 -4.59 4.08 -13.36
CA LYS A 122 -4.14 2.71 -13.66
C LYS A 122 -4.32 1.79 -12.46
N ALA A 123 -4.05 2.29 -11.26
CA ALA A 123 -4.29 1.54 -10.03
C ALA A 123 -5.77 1.21 -9.82
N SER A 124 -6.67 2.17 -10.03
CA SER A 124 -8.13 1.94 -9.92
C SER A 124 -8.63 0.92 -10.94
N ILE A 125 -8.22 1.04 -12.20
CA ILE A 125 -8.57 0.08 -13.25
C ILE A 125 -8.05 -1.33 -12.90
N HIS A 126 -6.82 -1.41 -12.40
CA HIS A 126 -6.26 -2.69 -11.98
C HIS A 126 -7.03 -3.29 -10.80
N LEU A 127 -7.35 -2.47 -9.81
CA LEU A 127 -8.14 -2.88 -8.64
C LEU A 127 -9.52 -3.41 -9.05
N ASP A 128 -10.22 -2.72 -9.95
CA ASP A 128 -11.50 -3.18 -10.50
C ASP A 128 -11.36 -4.55 -11.19
N ASN A 129 -10.27 -4.78 -11.93
CA ASN A 129 -10.04 -6.03 -12.66
C ASN A 129 -9.72 -7.23 -11.74
N ILE A 130 -9.10 -7.00 -10.59
CA ILE A 130 -8.71 -8.08 -9.66
C ILE A 130 -9.68 -8.27 -8.49
N TYR A 131 -10.65 -7.37 -8.33
CA TYR A 131 -11.45 -7.28 -7.11
C TYR A 131 -12.20 -8.56 -6.77
N ASP A 132 -12.70 -9.27 -7.77
CA ASP A 132 -13.46 -10.51 -7.56
C ASP A 132 -12.53 -11.73 -7.32
N ASP A 133 -11.27 -11.66 -7.76
CA ASP A 133 -10.29 -12.75 -7.59
C ASP A 133 -8.86 -12.19 -7.36
N ILE A 134 -8.67 -11.58 -6.19
CA ILE A 134 -7.39 -11.01 -5.76
C ILE A 134 -6.30 -12.08 -5.67
N ASP A 135 -6.66 -13.29 -5.24
CA ASP A 135 -5.73 -14.38 -5.02
C ASP A 135 -5.12 -14.88 -6.34
N SER A 136 -5.90 -14.92 -7.41
CA SER A 136 -5.42 -15.30 -8.74
C SER A 136 -4.34 -14.33 -9.26
N TRP A 137 -4.51 -13.03 -9.04
CA TRP A 137 -3.48 -12.04 -9.35
C TRP A 137 -2.27 -12.21 -8.45
N TRP A 138 -2.49 -12.28 -7.12
CA TRP A 138 -1.39 -12.29 -6.14
C TRP A 138 -0.49 -13.52 -6.25
N ASN A 139 -1.07 -14.69 -6.55
CA ASN A 139 -0.34 -15.95 -6.65
C ASN A 139 0.32 -16.20 -8.02
N GLN A 140 0.34 -15.22 -8.94
CA GLN A 140 1.06 -15.37 -10.20
C GLN A 140 2.56 -15.61 -9.94
N SER A 141 3.13 -16.62 -10.58
CA SER A 141 4.51 -17.04 -10.37
C SER A 141 5.53 -15.92 -10.59
N ASN A 142 5.31 -15.08 -11.62
CA ASN A 142 6.18 -13.93 -11.89
C ASN A 142 6.07 -12.86 -10.79
N LEU A 143 4.86 -12.62 -10.28
CA LEU A 143 4.64 -11.68 -9.18
C LEU A 143 5.37 -12.16 -7.93
N GLN A 144 5.17 -13.40 -7.51
CA GLN A 144 5.80 -13.97 -6.32
C GLN A 144 7.32 -14.01 -6.42
N LYS A 145 7.87 -14.32 -7.60
CA LYS A 145 9.31 -14.25 -7.86
C LYS A 145 9.87 -12.83 -7.65
N ASN A 146 9.23 -11.82 -8.23
CA ASN A 146 9.68 -10.44 -8.12
C ASN A 146 9.50 -9.89 -6.70
N LEU A 147 8.42 -10.25 -6.03
CA LEU A 147 8.17 -9.92 -4.62
C LEU A 147 9.26 -10.52 -3.72
N LYS A 148 9.64 -11.78 -3.95
CA LYS A 148 10.73 -12.42 -3.21
C LYS A 148 12.04 -11.65 -3.38
N ILE A 149 12.42 -11.30 -4.62
CA ILE A 149 13.64 -10.51 -4.89
C ILE A 149 13.60 -9.17 -4.14
N PHE A 150 12.44 -8.51 -4.11
CA PHE A 150 12.28 -7.27 -3.36
C PHE A 150 12.47 -7.49 -1.85
N ASN A 151 11.78 -8.46 -1.28
CA ASN A 151 11.83 -8.76 0.16
C ASN A 151 13.22 -9.18 0.62
N ASP A 152 13.95 -9.98 -0.16
CA ASP A 152 15.33 -10.38 0.15
C ASP A 152 16.30 -9.18 0.27
N ASN A 153 15.95 -8.03 -0.36
CA ASN A 153 16.78 -6.82 -0.33
C ASN A 153 16.33 -5.75 0.67
N PHE A 154 15.03 -5.73 1.06
CA PHE A 154 14.46 -4.66 1.88
C PHE A 154 13.79 -5.14 3.17
N SER A 155 13.40 -6.41 3.24
CA SER A 155 12.66 -6.98 4.37
C SER A 155 13.40 -8.21 4.92
N ARG A 156 14.66 -8.04 5.39
CA ARG A 156 15.36 -9.15 6.06
C ARG A 156 14.60 -9.51 7.33
N ASN A 157 14.16 -10.76 7.41
CA ASN A 157 13.59 -11.30 8.63
C ASN A 157 14.65 -11.31 9.73
N THR A 158 14.35 -10.78 10.88
CA THR A 158 15.23 -10.75 12.08
C THR A 158 15.69 -12.13 12.51
N ASN A 159 15.02 -13.20 12.11
CA ASN A 159 15.42 -14.58 12.40
C ASN A 159 16.75 -15.01 11.73
N GLN A 160 17.27 -14.25 10.74
CA GLN A 160 18.59 -14.51 10.17
C GLN A 160 19.71 -13.76 10.89
N PHE A 161 19.41 -12.74 11.69
CA PHE A 161 20.41 -12.01 12.46
C PHE A 161 21.00 -12.82 13.61
N ASP A 162 20.22 -13.73 14.21
CA ASP A 162 20.68 -14.54 15.33
C ASP A 162 21.65 -15.65 14.90
N GLU A 163 21.57 -16.12 13.66
CA GLU A 163 22.49 -17.15 13.16
C GLU A 163 23.85 -16.60 12.68
N GLU A 164 23.90 -15.34 12.22
CA GLU A 164 25.16 -14.70 11.78
C GLU A 164 25.98 -14.10 12.93
N LEU A 165 25.36 -13.83 14.09
CA LEU A 165 26.03 -13.28 15.28
C LEU A 165 26.63 -14.38 16.20
N ILE A 166 26.33 -15.66 15.94
CA ILE A 166 26.83 -16.80 16.74
C ILE A 166 27.98 -17.51 16.00
N ARG A 167 28.37 -17.05 14.84
CA ARG A 167 29.60 -17.52 14.13
C ARG A 167 30.73 -16.49 14.22
#